data_24ad07f8a841ec32addaacc696b1580a
#
_entry.id   24ad07f8a841ec32addaacc696b1580a
#
_cell.length_a   1.000
_cell.length_b   1.000
_cell.length_c   1.000
_cell.angle_alpha   90.00
_cell.angle_beta   90.00
_cell.angle_gamma   90.00
#
_symmetry.space_group_name_H-M   'P 1'
#
loop_
_entity.id
_entity.type
_entity.pdbx_description
1 polymer ?
#
loop_
_entity_poly.entity_id
_entity_poly.type
_entity_poly.pdbx_seq_one_letter_code
_entity_poly.pdbx_strand_id
1 'polypeptide(L)'
;MSNGIWQDWSVNRQDLRMKFILGSFRFAQKLHRWPKAVRWLAAPYLFVYQLLVWWELGIELNHKAKVGPRLRLHHGYGLVVHEAAVIGADCTLRHGTTIGNRRESADCPVIGDRVDIGCNSVIIGRIKIGDDAKIGAGSVVLHDVPAGCTVAGNPARPVGA
;
A
#
# COMPACT_ATOMS: atom_id res chain seq x y z
N MET A 1 -14.14 14.89 3.94
CA MET A 1 -14.07 13.45 3.62
C MET A 1 -13.58 12.71 4.86
N SER A 2 -14.28 11.71 5.36
CA SER A 2 -14.01 11.09 6.65
C SER A 2 -12.68 10.32 6.63
N ASN A 3 -11.67 10.87 7.28
CA ASN A 3 -10.42 10.16 7.61
C ASN A 3 -10.67 9.12 8.73
N GLY A 4 -11.75 8.36 8.62
CA GLY A 4 -12.17 7.37 9.60
C GLY A 4 -11.51 6.01 9.40
N ILE A 5 -11.57 5.16 10.43
CA ILE A 5 -11.07 3.78 10.40
C ILE A 5 -11.75 2.97 9.28
N TRP A 6 -12.97 3.33 8.89
CA TRP A 6 -13.84 2.63 7.95
C TRP A 6 -13.76 3.17 6.51
N GLN A 7 -12.82 4.07 6.21
CA GLN A 7 -12.71 4.75 4.92
C GLN A 7 -12.48 3.82 3.71
N ASP A 8 -12.01 2.61 3.93
CA ASP A 8 -11.73 1.62 2.89
C ASP A 8 -12.86 0.58 2.71
N TRP A 9 -13.91 0.63 3.56
CA TRP A 9 -14.96 -0.40 3.56
C TRP A 9 -15.84 -0.39 2.32
N SER A 10 -16.11 0.78 1.77
CA SER A 10 -16.99 0.92 0.61
C SER A 10 -16.43 0.25 -0.65
N VAL A 11 -15.10 0.22 -0.80
CA VAL A 11 -14.42 -0.37 -1.96
C VAL A 11 -14.05 -1.85 -1.76
N ASN A 12 -14.11 -2.37 -0.51
CA ASN A 12 -13.82 -3.77 -0.17
C ASN A 12 -15.09 -4.51 0.30
N ARG A 13 -16.29 -4.18 -0.27
CA ARG A 13 -17.59 -4.67 0.23
C ARG A 13 -17.71 -6.18 0.33
N GLN A 14 -17.15 -6.91 -0.61
CA GLN A 14 -17.29 -8.37 -0.72
C GLN A 14 -16.26 -9.14 0.09
N ASP A 15 -15.25 -8.48 0.66
CA ASP A 15 -14.16 -9.12 1.37
C ASP A 15 -14.09 -8.65 2.83
N LEU A 16 -14.71 -9.44 3.73
CA LEU A 16 -14.71 -9.17 5.17
C LEU A 16 -13.31 -9.20 5.77
N ARG A 17 -12.44 -10.05 5.24
CA ARG A 17 -11.06 -10.17 5.70
C ARG A 17 -10.27 -8.89 5.41
N MET A 18 -10.37 -8.36 4.18
CA MET A 18 -9.71 -7.10 3.80
C MET A 18 -10.28 -5.91 4.58
N LYS A 19 -11.58 -5.88 4.87
CA LYS A 19 -12.18 -4.87 5.75
C LYS A 19 -11.54 -4.89 7.15
N PHE A 20 -11.37 -6.08 7.74
CA PHE A 20 -10.75 -6.23 9.04
C PHE A 20 -9.28 -5.79 9.02
N ILE A 21 -8.50 -6.23 8.03
CA ILE A 21 -7.09 -5.88 7.88
C ILE A 21 -6.91 -4.37 7.72
N LEU A 22 -7.67 -3.75 6.81
CA LEU A 22 -7.60 -2.32 6.56
C LEU A 22 -8.13 -1.49 7.74
N GLY A 23 -9.17 -1.95 8.41
CA GLY A 23 -9.66 -1.33 9.65
C GLY A 23 -8.58 -1.34 10.74
N SER A 24 -7.93 -2.48 10.95
CA SER A 24 -6.81 -2.62 11.89
C SER A 24 -5.62 -1.74 11.50
N PHE A 25 -5.29 -1.68 10.22
CA PHE A 25 -4.25 -0.79 9.69
C PHE A 25 -4.57 0.68 9.96
N ARG A 26 -5.79 1.13 9.66
CA ARG A 26 -6.21 2.53 9.91
C ARG A 26 -6.22 2.87 11.40
N PHE A 27 -6.60 1.93 12.23
CA PHE A 27 -6.54 2.13 13.68
C PHE A 27 -5.09 2.23 14.16
N ALA A 28 -4.17 1.38 13.67
CA ALA A 28 -2.75 1.46 13.95
C ALA A 28 -2.16 2.83 13.50
N GLN A 29 -2.54 3.33 12.31
CA GLN A 29 -2.16 4.66 11.85
C GLN A 29 -2.65 5.77 12.80
N LYS A 30 -3.89 5.68 13.29
CA LYS A 30 -4.46 6.64 14.22
C LYS A 30 -3.69 6.65 15.55
N LEU A 31 -3.39 5.48 16.10
CA LEU A 31 -2.62 5.34 17.34
C LEU A 31 -1.19 5.88 17.17
N HIS A 32 -0.56 5.63 16.04
CA HIS A 32 0.79 6.12 15.76
C HIS A 32 0.87 7.65 15.73
N ARG A 33 -0.22 8.35 15.40
CA ARG A 33 -0.32 9.82 15.40
C ARG A 33 -0.54 10.43 16.79
N TRP A 34 -0.70 9.63 17.84
CA TRP A 34 -0.84 10.12 19.21
C TRP A 34 0.42 10.90 19.65
N PRO A 35 0.27 11.87 20.58
CA PRO A 35 1.40 12.57 21.16
C PRO A 35 2.43 11.61 21.74
N LYS A 36 3.71 11.92 21.60
CA LYS A 36 4.81 11.05 22.05
C LYS A 36 4.66 10.63 23.53
N ALA A 37 4.14 11.52 24.37
CA ALA A 37 3.97 11.29 25.80
C ALA A 37 3.03 10.11 26.14
N VAL A 38 2.02 9.81 25.29
CA VAL A 38 1.04 8.76 25.54
C VAL A 38 1.10 7.63 24.50
N ARG A 39 1.94 7.76 23.49
CA ARG A 39 2.03 6.78 22.38
C ARG A 39 2.50 5.40 22.83
N TRP A 40 3.21 5.30 23.95
CA TRP A 40 3.60 4.01 24.52
C TRP A 40 2.39 3.13 24.90
N LEU A 41 1.24 3.73 25.22
CA LEU A 41 -0.01 3.01 25.46
C LEU A 41 -0.52 2.26 24.22
N ALA A 42 -0.10 2.68 23.03
CA ALA A 42 -0.44 2.01 21.77
C ALA A 42 0.45 0.80 21.48
N ALA A 43 1.59 0.65 22.16
CA ALA A 43 2.57 -0.39 21.88
C ALA A 43 1.98 -1.82 21.89
N PRO A 44 1.14 -2.22 22.86
CA PRO A 44 0.54 -3.57 22.84
C PRO A 44 -0.30 -3.82 21.58
N TYR A 45 -1.11 -2.84 21.18
CA TYR A 45 -1.92 -2.98 19.96
C TYR A 45 -1.05 -3.05 18.70
N LEU A 46 -0.05 -2.18 18.59
CA LEU A 46 0.85 -2.16 17.44
C LEU A 46 1.63 -3.48 17.31
N PHE A 47 2.03 -4.06 18.45
CA PHE A 47 2.66 -5.38 18.49
C PHE A 47 1.71 -6.48 18.01
N VAL A 48 0.47 -6.52 18.52
CA VAL A 48 -0.55 -7.48 18.09
C VAL A 48 -0.89 -7.31 16.61
N TYR A 49 -1.00 -6.07 16.13
CA TYR A 49 -1.20 -5.77 14.72
C TYR A 49 -0.09 -6.37 13.84
N GLN A 50 1.17 -6.16 14.21
CA GLN A 50 2.31 -6.72 13.49
C GLN A 50 2.29 -8.25 13.52
N LEU A 51 2.08 -8.83 14.70
CA LEU A 51 2.03 -10.28 14.86
C LEU A 51 0.95 -10.92 13.97
N LEU A 52 -0.29 -10.40 14.01
CA LEU A 52 -1.41 -10.96 13.26
C LEU A 52 -1.33 -10.66 11.77
N VAL A 53 -1.04 -9.41 11.39
CA VAL A 53 -1.11 -9.00 9.98
C VAL A 53 0.15 -9.39 9.22
N TRP A 54 1.33 -9.25 9.82
CA TRP A 54 2.57 -9.55 9.14
C TRP A 54 2.90 -11.04 9.19
N TRP A 55 2.90 -11.66 10.37
CA TRP A 55 3.35 -13.04 10.51
C TRP A 55 2.27 -14.06 10.12
N GLU A 56 1.06 -13.93 10.66
CA GLU A 56 -0.01 -14.90 10.39
C GLU A 56 -0.63 -14.71 9.00
N LEU A 57 -0.83 -13.46 8.57
CA LEU A 57 -1.50 -13.17 7.31
C LEU A 57 -0.53 -12.90 6.15
N GLY A 58 0.78 -12.77 6.41
CA GLY A 58 1.78 -12.50 5.39
C GLY A 58 1.55 -11.19 4.64
N ILE A 59 1.06 -10.15 5.34
CA ILE A 59 0.76 -8.83 4.77
C ILE A 59 1.56 -7.78 5.53
N GLU A 60 2.66 -7.32 4.96
CA GLU A 60 3.48 -6.25 5.53
C GLU A 60 2.95 -4.88 5.09
N LEU A 61 1.85 -4.45 5.65
CA LEU A 61 1.32 -3.10 5.47
C LEU A 61 1.75 -2.23 6.65
N ASN A 62 2.86 -1.53 6.49
CA ASN A 62 3.43 -0.74 7.59
C ASN A 62 2.53 0.45 7.94
N HIS A 63 2.13 0.56 9.21
CA HIS A 63 1.23 1.62 9.70
C HIS A 63 1.82 3.03 9.61
N LYS A 64 3.12 3.18 9.39
CA LYS A 64 3.78 4.47 9.14
C LYS A 64 3.67 4.92 7.68
N ALA A 65 3.42 4.01 6.74
CA ALA A 65 3.26 4.35 5.33
C ALA A 65 2.12 5.36 5.15
N LYS A 66 2.31 6.30 4.24
CA LYS A 66 1.30 7.30 3.91
C LYS A 66 0.36 6.74 2.85
N VAL A 67 -0.82 6.32 3.27
CA VAL A 67 -1.81 5.71 2.37
C VAL A 67 -3.10 6.51 2.37
N GLY A 68 -3.52 6.96 1.20
CA GLY A 68 -4.77 7.68 0.95
C GLY A 68 -6.01 6.84 1.24
N PRO A 69 -7.19 7.47 1.25
CA PRO A 69 -8.46 6.76 1.49
C PRO A 69 -8.87 5.86 0.33
N ARG A 70 -9.82 4.97 0.61
CA ARG A 70 -10.42 4.02 -0.33
C ARG A 70 -9.41 3.08 -1.01
N LEU A 71 -8.40 2.65 -0.23
CA LEU A 71 -7.50 1.59 -0.67
C LEU A 71 -8.28 0.28 -0.86
N ARG A 72 -8.19 -0.30 -2.05
CA ARG A 72 -8.72 -1.63 -2.37
C ARG A 72 -7.61 -2.66 -2.32
N LEU A 73 -7.83 -3.73 -1.56
CA LEU A 73 -6.93 -4.88 -1.53
C LEU A 73 -7.63 -6.11 -2.10
N HIS A 74 -7.00 -6.75 -3.08
CA HIS A 74 -7.45 -8.05 -3.59
C HIS A 74 -6.51 -9.14 -3.08
N HIS A 75 -7.04 -10.01 -2.21
CA HIS A 75 -6.39 -11.16 -1.58
C HIS A 75 -5.24 -10.83 -0.61
N GLY A 76 -4.50 -9.78 -0.79
CA GLY A 76 -3.48 -9.19 0.10
C GLY A 76 -2.27 -10.06 0.47
N TYR A 77 -2.27 -11.38 0.29
CA TYR A 77 -1.16 -12.25 0.66
C TYR A 77 0.16 -11.84 -0.02
N GLY A 78 1.26 -11.84 0.74
CA GLY A 78 2.56 -11.46 0.22
C GLY A 78 2.68 -9.99 -0.18
N LEU A 79 1.72 -9.14 0.24
CA LEU A 79 1.81 -7.69 0.05
C LEU A 79 2.86 -7.12 1.00
N VAL A 80 3.80 -6.37 0.44
CA VAL A 80 4.83 -5.66 1.21
C VAL A 80 4.77 -4.17 0.86
N VAL A 81 4.51 -3.32 1.85
CA VAL A 81 4.50 -1.86 1.71
C VAL A 81 5.42 -1.24 2.76
N HIS A 82 6.54 -0.70 2.29
CA HIS A 82 7.55 -0.06 3.13
C HIS A 82 7.01 1.21 3.81
N GLU A 83 7.51 1.50 5.02
CA GLU A 83 7.03 2.64 5.84
C GLU A 83 7.21 4.01 5.19
N ALA A 84 8.20 4.17 4.32
CA ALA A 84 8.46 5.42 3.59
C ALA A 84 7.67 5.55 2.28
N ALA A 85 6.93 4.53 1.86
CA ALA A 85 6.11 4.60 0.66
C ALA A 85 4.93 5.55 0.83
N VAL A 86 4.57 6.22 -0.28
CA VAL A 86 3.39 7.09 -0.35
C VAL A 86 2.44 6.53 -1.41
N ILE A 87 1.19 6.32 -1.05
CA ILE A 87 0.13 5.79 -1.92
C ILE A 87 -1.04 6.76 -1.85
N GLY A 88 -1.53 7.18 -2.99
CA GLY A 88 -2.67 8.08 -3.14
C GLY A 88 -4.02 7.44 -2.79
N ALA A 89 -5.09 8.16 -3.10
CA ALA A 89 -6.46 7.72 -2.89
C ALA A 89 -6.92 6.76 -4.00
N ASP A 90 -7.93 5.91 -3.69
CA ASP A 90 -8.59 5.02 -4.65
C ASP A 90 -7.67 4.00 -5.36
N CYS A 91 -6.49 3.76 -4.82
CA CYS A 91 -5.58 2.78 -5.39
C CYS A 91 -6.06 1.35 -5.17
N THR A 92 -5.69 0.48 -6.10
CA THR A 92 -5.95 -0.96 -6.02
C THR A 92 -4.61 -1.70 -5.96
N LEU A 93 -4.42 -2.51 -4.91
CA LEU A 93 -3.28 -3.41 -4.75
C LEU A 93 -3.74 -4.86 -4.74
N ARG A 94 -2.89 -5.74 -5.24
CA ARG A 94 -3.14 -7.19 -5.29
C ARG A 94 -2.06 -7.96 -4.55
N HIS A 95 -2.30 -9.26 -4.34
CA HIS A 95 -1.35 -10.16 -3.68
C HIS A 95 0.03 -10.15 -4.33
N GLY A 96 1.07 -10.41 -3.53
CA GLY A 96 2.45 -10.47 -3.98
C GLY A 96 3.05 -9.14 -4.43
N THR A 97 2.31 -8.01 -4.28
CA THR A 97 2.85 -6.69 -4.64
C THR A 97 3.89 -6.24 -3.62
N THR A 98 5.04 -5.77 -4.10
CA THR A 98 6.08 -5.16 -3.28
C THR A 98 6.23 -3.69 -3.64
N ILE A 99 6.09 -2.80 -2.65
CA ILE A 99 6.32 -1.36 -2.77
C ILE A 99 7.38 -0.98 -1.74
N GLY A 100 8.60 -0.69 -2.20
CA GLY A 100 9.71 -0.54 -1.27
C GLY A 100 10.88 0.27 -1.79
N ASN A 101 11.92 0.31 -0.97
CA ASN A 101 13.17 0.98 -1.29
C ASN A 101 14.04 0.12 -2.23
N ARG A 102 14.96 0.77 -2.93
CA ARG A 102 15.94 0.10 -3.80
C ARG A 102 17.34 0.05 -3.18
N ARG A 103 17.76 1.13 -2.54
CA ARG A 103 19.10 1.25 -1.95
C ARG A 103 19.03 1.76 -0.52
N GLU A 104 18.44 2.93 -0.30
CA GLU A 104 18.33 3.57 1.00
C GLU A 104 16.90 3.50 1.54
N SER A 105 16.73 3.48 2.85
CA SER A 105 15.42 3.37 3.50
C SER A 105 14.40 4.44 3.05
N ALA A 106 14.86 5.64 2.68
CA ALA A 106 14.01 6.73 2.18
C ALA A 106 13.77 6.69 0.67
N ASP A 107 14.39 5.76 -0.05
CA ASP A 107 14.32 5.62 -1.50
C ASP A 107 13.08 4.81 -1.91
N CYS A 108 11.90 5.32 -1.61
CA CYS A 108 10.62 4.66 -1.82
C CYS A 108 9.75 5.37 -2.85
N PRO A 109 8.85 4.62 -3.51
CA PRO A 109 7.94 5.16 -4.52
C PRO A 109 6.91 6.14 -3.94
N VAL A 110 6.55 7.12 -4.78
CA VAL A 110 5.37 7.97 -4.59
C VAL A 110 4.35 7.60 -5.65
N ILE A 111 3.24 7.01 -5.22
CA ILE A 111 2.16 6.52 -6.08
C ILE A 111 1.00 7.50 -5.98
N GLY A 112 0.52 7.96 -7.13
CA GLY A 112 -0.61 8.88 -7.27
C GLY A 112 -1.96 8.25 -6.93
N ASP A 113 -3.03 8.93 -7.31
CA ASP A 113 -4.40 8.51 -7.07
C ASP A 113 -4.88 7.53 -8.15
N ARG A 114 -5.83 6.65 -7.81
CA ARG A 114 -6.52 5.71 -8.73
C ARG A 114 -5.59 4.77 -9.49
N VAL A 115 -4.38 4.54 -8.97
CA VAL A 115 -3.42 3.61 -9.58
C VAL A 115 -3.87 2.17 -9.36
N ASP A 116 -3.86 1.38 -10.44
CA ASP A 116 -4.19 -0.05 -10.41
C ASP A 116 -2.93 -0.91 -10.56
N ILE A 117 -2.56 -1.65 -9.52
CA ILE A 117 -1.34 -2.46 -9.47
C ILE A 117 -1.70 -3.94 -9.57
N GLY A 118 -1.21 -4.58 -10.62
CA GLY A 118 -1.34 -6.02 -10.88
C GLY A 118 -0.64 -6.86 -9.82
N CYS A 119 -1.08 -8.12 -9.67
CA CYS A 119 -0.49 -9.04 -8.72
C CYS A 119 0.99 -9.34 -9.01
N ASN A 120 1.77 -9.67 -7.97
CA ASN A 120 3.18 -10.01 -8.05
C ASN A 120 4.05 -8.91 -8.71
N SER A 121 3.63 -7.65 -8.62
CA SER A 121 4.40 -6.52 -9.14
C SER A 121 5.38 -6.00 -8.10
N VAL A 122 6.55 -5.56 -8.56
CA VAL A 122 7.61 -4.96 -7.72
C VAL A 122 7.83 -3.52 -8.15
N ILE A 123 7.61 -2.57 -7.25
CA ILE A 123 7.75 -1.13 -7.49
C ILE A 123 8.74 -0.60 -6.47
N ILE A 124 9.95 -0.28 -6.90
CA ILE A 124 11.05 0.04 -5.98
C ILE A 124 11.86 1.24 -6.43
N GLY A 125 12.38 1.97 -5.43
CA GLY A 125 13.26 3.13 -5.64
C GLY A 125 12.49 4.45 -5.59
N ARG A 126 13.23 5.55 -5.69
CA ARG A 126 12.69 6.91 -5.68
C ARG A 126 12.04 7.24 -7.03
N ILE A 127 10.90 6.64 -7.30
CA ILE A 127 10.15 6.81 -8.55
C ILE A 127 8.75 7.37 -8.27
N LYS A 128 8.16 7.97 -9.30
CA LYS A 128 6.78 8.50 -9.26
C LYS A 128 5.90 7.69 -10.20
N ILE A 129 4.78 7.24 -9.68
CA ILE A 129 3.72 6.64 -10.48
C ILE A 129 2.58 7.65 -10.53
N GLY A 130 2.28 8.15 -11.73
CA GLY A 130 1.25 9.17 -11.94
C GLY A 130 -0.16 8.62 -11.71
N ASP A 131 -1.11 9.56 -11.53
CA ASP A 131 -2.52 9.24 -11.33
C ASP A 131 -3.07 8.38 -12.48
N ASP A 132 -4.04 7.51 -12.17
CA ASP A 132 -4.71 6.64 -13.14
C ASP A 132 -3.78 5.64 -13.88
N ALA A 133 -2.51 5.53 -13.47
CA ALA A 133 -1.58 4.58 -14.07
C ALA A 133 -1.98 3.14 -13.78
N LYS A 134 -1.65 2.24 -14.70
CA LYS A 134 -1.90 0.79 -14.56
C LYS A 134 -0.59 0.03 -14.67
N ILE A 135 -0.33 -0.82 -13.67
CA ILE A 135 0.84 -1.70 -13.64
C ILE A 135 0.37 -3.13 -13.91
N GLY A 136 0.86 -3.70 -15.00
CA GLY A 136 0.56 -5.10 -15.35
C GLY A 136 1.06 -6.08 -14.31
N ALA A 137 0.41 -7.23 -14.18
CA ALA A 137 0.82 -8.29 -13.25
C ALA A 137 2.26 -8.76 -13.52
N GLY A 138 3.01 -9.10 -12.46
CA GLY A 138 4.39 -9.58 -12.57
C GLY A 138 5.41 -8.53 -13.03
N SER A 139 5.06 -7.25 -13.03
CA SER A 139 5.92 -6.19 -13.52
C SER A 139 6.96 -5.74 -12.50
N VAL A 140 8.14 -5.36 -12.98
CA VAL A 140 9.20 -4.74 -12.17
C VAL A 140 9.38 -3.30 -12.61
N VAL A 141 8.86 -2.35 -11.82
CA VAL A 141 8.86 -0.92 -12.12
C VAL A 141 10.03 -0.25 -11.44
N LEU A 142 10.96 0.28 -12.22
CA LEU A 142 12.22 0.89 -11.78
C LEU A 142 12.35 2.36 -12.20
N HIS A 143 11.38 2.88 -12.95
CA HIS A 143 11.36 4.24 -13.50
C HIS A 143 9.99 4.88 -13.31
N ASP A 144 9.95 6.20 -13.44
CA ASP A 144 8.70 6.95 -13.36
C ASP A 144 7.69 6.47 -14.42
N VAL A 145 6.41 6.46 -14.03
CA VAL A 145 5.29 6.13 -14.91
C VAL A 145 4.38 7.34 -15.02
N PRO A 146 4.19 7.90 -16.24
CA PRO A 146 3.29 9.03 -16.42
C PRO A 146 1.84 8.70 -16.06
N ALA A 147 1.06 9.74 -15.74
CA ALA A 147 -0.36 9.60 -15.44
C ALA A 147 -1.12 8.95 -16.62
N GLY A 148 -2.07 8.07 -16.30
CA GLY A 148 -2.90 7.36 -17.27
C GLY A 148 -2.17 6.28 -18.09
N CYS A 149 -0.85 6.13 -17.94
CA CYS A 149 -0.10 5.14 -18.70
C CYS A 149 -0.25 3.73 -18.13
N THR A 150 -0.24 2.75 -19.03
CA THR A 150 -0.13 1.33 -18.69
C THR A 150 1.30 0.87 -18.92
N VAL A 151 1.92 0.22 -17.92
CA VAL A 151 3.25 -0.40 -18.04
C VAL A 151 3.21 -1.86 -17.63
N ALA A 152 4.01 -2.70 -18.28
CA ALA A 152 4.13 -4.11 -17.93
C ALA A 152 5.51 -4.68 -18.26
N GLY A 153 5.86 -5.81 -17.65
CA GLY A 153 7.08 -6.57 -17.92
C GLY A 153 8.20 -6.35 -16.88
N ASN A 154 9.32 -7.01 -17.10
CA ASN A 154 10.53 -6.96 -16.26
C ASN A 154 11.77 -6.69 -17.12
N PRO A 155 12.35 -5.47 -17.08
CA PRO A 155 11.79 -4.27 -16.47
C PRO A 155 10.53 -3.77 -17.18
N ALA A 156 9.64 -3.11 -16.44
CA ALA A 156 8.37 -2.60 -16.98
C ALA A 156 8.59 -1.57 -18.08
N ARG A 157 7.77 -1.64 -19.14
CA ARG A 157 7.75 -0.73 -20.28
C ARG A 157 6.32 -0.33 -20.60
N PRO A 158 6.07 0.85 -21.21
CA PRO A 158 4.74 1.20 -21.69
C PRO A 158 4.15 0.13 -22.60
N VAL A 159 2.86 -0.16 -22.40
CA VAL A 159 2.09 -1.14 -23.18
C VAL A 159 0.90 -0.43 -23.78
N GLY A 160 0.78 -0.47 -25.09
CA GLY A 160 -0.32 0.14 -25.82
C GLY A 160 -0.15 1.67 -25.91
N ALA A 161 0.29 2.15 -27.03
CA ALA A 161 -0.01 3.48 -27.53
C ALA A 161 -1.21 3.36 -28.44
#